data_ab31cf5d52364739d4674159fa032415
#
_entry.id   ab31cf5d52364739d4674159fa032415
#
_cell.length_a   1.000
_cell.length_b   1.000
_cell.length_c   1.000
_cell.angle_alpha   90.00
_cell.angle_beta   90.00
_cell.angle_gamma   90.00
#
_symmetry.space_group_name_H-M   'P 1'
#
loop_
_entity.id
_entity.type
_entity.pdbx_description
1 polymer ?
#
loop_
_entity_poly.entity_id
_entity_poly.type
_entity_poly.pdbx_seq_one_letter_code
_entity_poly.pdbx_strand_id
1 'polypeptide(L)'
;WLMACAVAVLAGVAVAAQEATIAPPEAIVAEGVPKIAAAVAATAGRYGAYRSVGLADWDPTKREMLIATRFGDTPQLHLVSMPGGARRQLTFFPDAVTNGRFHPNGGDYIVFMKDIGGGEWYQLYRYDLKTGEVTLLTDGKARNLIGPWSSKGDEIAKVNLRTRAR
;
A
#
# COMPACT_ATOMS: atom_id res chain seq x y z
N TRP A 1 19.86 -39.70 -71.41
CA TRP A 1 20.32 -39.08 -70.13
C TRP A 1 19.11 -38.53 -69.38
N LEU A 2 18.65 -39.39 -68.45
CA LEU A 2 17.60 -38.97 -67.50
C LEU A 2 18.24 -38.25 -66.31
N MET A 3 17.91 -36.96 -66.12
CA MET A 3 18.19 -36.20 -64.87
C MET A 3 17.02 -36.46 -63.89
N ALA A 4 17.32 -37.14 -62.79
CA ALA A 4 16.39 -37.28 -61.68
C ALA A 4 16.51 -36.05 -60.74
N CYS A 5 15.48 -35.19 -60.68
CA CYS A 5 15.37 -34.14 -59.68
C CYS A 5 14.92 -34.74 -58.36
N ALA A 6 15.79 -34.74 -57.37
CA ALA A 6 15.42 -35.06 -55.98
C ALA A 6 14.81 -33.84 -55.32
N VAL A 7 13.53 -33.86 -55.01
CA VAL A 7 12.85 -32.84 -54.21
C VAL A 7 13.05 -33.21 -52.75
N ALA A 8 13.89 -32.45 -52.04
CA ALA A 8 14.04 -32.56 -50.59
C ALA A 8 12.88 -31.80 -49.89
N VAL A 9 11.96 -32.53 -49.29
CA VAL A 9 10.91 -31.99 -48.44
C VAL A 9 11.51 -31.71 -47.05
N LEU A 10 11.81 -30.43 -46.76
CA LEU A 10 12.15 -29.97 -45.43
C LEU A 10 10.87 -29.93 -44.58
N ALA A 11 10.66 -30.97 -43.76
CA ALA A 11 9.65 -30.95 -42.73
C ALA A 11 10.11 -30.00 -41.61
N GLY A 12 9.58 -28.79 -41.62
CA GLY A 12 9.79 -27.83 -40.53
C GLY A 12 9.11 -28.33 -39.25
N VAL A 13 9.87 -28.75 -38.25
CA VAL A 13 9.38 -29.03 -36.91
C VAL A 13 9.04 -27.67 -36.31
N ALA A 14 7.76 -27.33 -36.23
CA ALA A 14 7.28 -26.18 -35.45
C ALA A 14 7.55 -26.49 -33.98
N VAL A 15 8.62 -25.97 -33.42
CA VAL A 15 8.85 -25.91 -31.96
C VAL A 15 7.79 -25.00 -31.40
N ALA A 16 6.74 -25.56 -30.81
CA ALA A 16 5.78 -24.77 -30.04
C ALA A 16 6.54 -24.07 -28.93
N ALA A 17 6.67 -22.75 -29.03
CA ALA A 17 7.28 -21.94 -27.97
C ALA A 17 6.49 -22.19 -26.68
N GLN A 18 7.13 -22.76 -25.69
CA GLN A 18 6.50 -23.00 -24.39
C GLN A 18 6.14 -21.67 -23.76
N GLU A 19 4.85 -21.43 -23.55
CA GLU A 19 4.37 -20.16 -22.98
C GLU A 19 4.98 -19.95 -21.60
N ALA A 20 5.63 -18.80 -21.41
CA ALA A 20 6.24 -18.46 -20.13
C ALA A 20 5.17 -18.37 -19.03
N THR A 21 5.40 -19.03 -17.90
CA THR A 21 4.50 -19.04 -16.75
C THR A 21 5.15 -18.39 -15.55
N ILE A 22 4.34 -17.80 -14.65
CA ILE A 22 4.83 -17.32 -13.35
C ILE A 22 4.81 -18.46 -12.33
N ALA A 23 5.83 -18.51 -11.48
CA ALA A 23 5.85 -19.39 -10.32
C ALA A 23 5.11 -18.69 -9.16
N PRO A 24 4.40 -19.45 -8.29
CA PRO A 24 3.89 -18.89 -7.05
C PRO A 24 5.04 -18.40 -6.15
N PRO A 25 4.83 -17.37 -5.33
CA PRO A 25 5.80 -16.96 -4.33
C PRO A 25 6.13 -18.11 -3.37
N GLU A 26 7.35 -18.15 -2.83
CA GLU A 26 7.83 -19.24 -1.97
C GLU A 26 6.93 -19.50 -0.74
N ALA A 27 6.28 -18.43 -0.22
CA ALA A 27 5.37 -18.52 0.91
C ALA A 27 3.98 -19.10 0.58
N ILE A 28 3.69 -19.38 -0.69
CA ILE A 28 2.38 -19.88 -1.14
C ILE A 28 2.52 -21.31 -1.63
N VAL A 29 1.78 -22.23 -1.02
CA VAL A 29 1.59 -23.60 -1.51
C VAL A 29 0.40 -23.61 -2.45
N ALA A 30 0.63 -23.92 -3.73
CA ALA A 30 -0.41 -23.99 -4.75
C ALA A 30 -0.66 -25.46 -5.14
N GLU A 31 -1.80 -26.01 -4.76
CA GLU A 31 -2.24 -27.35 -5.10
C GLU A 31 -3.45 -27.31 -6.03
N GLY A 32 -3.40 -28.06 -7.13
CA GLY A 32 -4.50 -28.11 -8.09
C GLY A 32 -4.77 -26.83 -8.87
N VAL A 33 -3.89 -25.81 -8.77
CA VAL A 33 -4.00 -24.55 -9.49
C VAL A 33 -3.26 -24.65 -10.83
N PRO A 34 -3.89 -24.34 -11.97
CA PRO A 34 -3.22 -24.29 -13.26
C PRO A 34 -2.07 -23.28 -13.26
N LYS A 35 -1.02 -23.56 -14.04
CA LYS A 35 0.06 -22.59 -14.26
C LYS A 35 -0.49 -21.32 -14.92
N ILE A 36 -0.15 -20.18 -14.38
CA ILE A 36 -0.60 -18.88 -14.88
C ILE A 36 0.38 -18.37 -15.94
N ALA A 37 -0.11 -18.13 -17.16
CA ALA A 37 0.70 -17.58 -18.22
C ALA A 37 1.23 -16.18 -17.84
N ALA A 38 2.50 -15.90 -18.09
CA ALA A 38 3.12 -14.61 -17.78
C ALA A 38 2.41 -13.43 -18.49
N ALA A 39 1.88 -13.65 -19.70
CA ALA A 39 1.10 -12.65 -20.44
C ALA A 39 -0.20 -12.26 -19.70
N VAL A 40 -0.89 -13.23 -19.10
CA VAL A 40 -2.10 -12.99 -18.31
C VAL A 40 -1.75 -12.18 -17.05
N ALA A 41 -0.69 -12.57 -16.35
CA ALA A 41 -0.22 -11.84 -15.16
C ALA A 41 0.19 -10.41 -15.50
N ALA A 42 0.94 -10.17 -16.59
CA ALA A 42 1.33 -8.84 -17.05
C ALA A 42 0.12 -7.99 -17.44
N THR A 43 -0.89 -8.57 -18.06
CA THR A 43 -2.13 -7.87 -18.40
C THR A 43 -2.92 -7.49 -17.14
N ALA A 44 -3.13 -8.44 -16.23
CA ALA A 44 -3.82 -8.19 -14.96
C ALA A 44 -3.08 -7.12 -14.11
N GLY A 45 -1.75 -7.16 -14.08
CA GLY A 45 -0.93 -6.21 -13.35
C GLY A 45 -1.14 -4.76 -13.80
N ARG A 46 -1.39 -4.51 -15.10
CA ARG A 46 -1.70 -3.16 -15.59
C ARG A 46 -2.99 -2.59 -15.02
N TYR A 47 -4.00 -3.42 -14.81
CA TYR A 47 -5.26 -3.02 -14.17
C TYR A 47 -5.13 -2.89 -12.65
N GLY A 48 -4.28 -3.72 -12.01
CA GLY A 48 -3.98 -3.64 -10.58
C GLY A 48 -3.05 -2.49 -10.17
N ALA A 49 -2.36 -1.86 -11.13
CA ALA A 49 -1.39 -0.79 -10.87
C ALA A 49 -2.01 0.61 -10.67
N TYR A 50 -3.34 0.72 -10.56
CA TYR A 50 -3.99 2.00 -10.29
C TYR A 50 -3.58 2.55 -8.93
N ARG A 51 -3.56 3.89 -8.84
CA ARG A 51 -3.24 4.61 -7.60
C ARG A 51 -4.51 5.20 -7.02
N SER A 52 -5.09 4.50 -6.04
CA SER A 52 -6.22 5.04 -5.27
C SER A 52 -5.77 6.21 -4.42
N VAL A 53 -6.72 7.10 -4.13
CA VAL A 53 -6.55 8.21 -3.18
C VAL A 53 -7.70 8.13 -2.19
N GLY A 54 -7.38 8.04 -0.90
CA GLY A 54 -8.33 8.17 0.20
C GLY A 54 -8.12 9.49 0.92
N LEU A 55 -9.19 10.24 1.20
CA LEU A 55 -9.13 11.37 2.11
C LEU A 55 -8.98 10.82 3.53
N ALA A 56 -7.91 11.24 4.22
CA ALA A 56 -7.71 10.91 5.63
C ALA A 56 -8.29 11.99 6.55
N ASP A 57 -7.98 13.27 6.29
CA ASP A 57 -8.49 14.39 7.07
C ASP A 57 -8.31 15.74 6.35
N TRP A 58 -8.94 16.78 6.88
CA TRP A 58 -8.75 18.18 6.50
C TRP A 58 -7.97 18.93 7.56
N ASP A 59 -7.02 19.78 7.13
CA ASP A 59 -6.35 20.71 8.05
C ASP A 59 -7.38 21.69 8.64
N PRO A 60 -7.46 21.84 9.97
CA PRO A 60 -8.46 22.68 10.62
C PRO A 60 -8.21 24.19 10.42
N THR A 61 -7.01 24.59 10.01
CA THR A 61 -6.57 25.99 9.92
C THR A 61 -6.24 26.43 8.51
N LYS A 62 -5.97 25.48 7.60
CA LYS A 62 -5.55 25.74 6.23
C LYS A 62 -6.41 24.95 5.25
N ARG A 63 -6.43 25.38 4.00
CA ARG A 63 -7.08 24.63 2.92
C ARG A 63 -6.17 23.50 2.41
N GLU A 64 -5.77 22.61 3.31
CA GLU A 64 -4.90 21.49 3.02
C GLU A 64 -5.60 20.16 3.34
N MET A 65 -5.32 19.15 2.57
CA MET A 65 -5.86 17.80 2.74
C MET A 65 -4.75 16.83 3.12
N LEU A 66 -5.02 15.99 4.09
CA LEU A 66 -4.26 14.79 4.35
C LEU A 66 -4.89 13.65 3.56
N ILE A 67 -4.14 13.05 2.67
CA ILE A 67 -4.59 11.92 1.84
C ILE A 67 -3.71 10.71 2.04
N ALA A 68 -4.29 9.53 1.87
CA ALA A 68 -3.55 8.27 1.75
C ALA A 68 -3.51 7.86 0.28
N THR A 69 -2.32 7.69 -0.26
CA THR A 69 -2.09 7.21 -1.63
C THR A 69 -0.73 6.55 -1.73
N ARG A 70 -0.46 5.83 -2.81
CA ARG A 70 0.84 5.20 -3.04
C ARG A 70 1.52 5.74 -4.29
N PHE A 71 2.81 5.99 -4.22
CA PHE A 71 3.70 6.11 -5.36
C PHE A 71 4.57 4.86 -5.54
N GLY A 72 4.86 4.17 -4.43
CA GLY A 72 5.51 2.86 -4.38
C GLY A 72 4.51 1.73 -4.14
N ASP A 73 4.95 0.73 -3.39
CA ASP A 73 4.19 -0.52 -3.17
C ASP A 73 3.11 -0.37 -2.10
N THR A 74 3.33 0.50 -1.10
CA THR A 74 2.43 0.68 0.04
C THR A 74 1.84 2.09 0.11
N PRO A 75 0.56 2.25 0.53
CA PRO A 75 -0.02 3.56 0.80
C PRO A 75 0.71 4.29 1.91
N GLN A 76 0.93 5.60 1.71
CA GLN A 76 1.54 6.50 2.68
C GLN A 76 0.70 7.78 2.79
N LEU A 77 0.90 8.55 3.86
CA LEU A 77 0.23 9.83 4.02
C LEU A 77 0.93 10.93 3.22
N HIS A 78 0.11 11.73 2.56
CA HIS A 78 0.55 12.87 1.76
C HIS A 78 -0.26 14.11 2.11
N LEU A 79 0.36 15.27 2.01
CA LEU A 79 -0.30 16.57 2.11
C LEU A 79 -0.54 17.14 0.72
N VAL A 80 -1.73 17.72 0.51
CA VAL A 80 -2.12 18.42 -0.70
C VAL A 80 -2.62 19.80 -0.32
N SER A 81 -1.90 20.84 -0.74
CA SER A 81 -2.18 22.22 -0.31
C SER A 81 -3.15 22.97 -1.22
N MET A 82 -3.50 22.42 -2.38
CA MET A 82 -4.47 23.04 -3.30
C MET A 82 -5.02 22.03 -4.29
N PRO A 83 -6.20 22.25 -4.87
CA PRO A 83 -6.72 21.41 -5.96
C PRO A 83 -5.74 21.33 -7.14
N GLY A 84 -5.45 20.11 -7.61
CA GLY A 84 -4.46 19.87 -8.66
C GLY A 84 -3.00 20.08 -8.25
N GLY A 85 -2.74 20.42 -7.00
CA GLY A 85 -1.40 20.64 -6.46
C GLY A 85 -0.57 19.37 -6.27
N ALA A 86 0.72 19.57 -6.00
CA ALA A 86 1.64 18.47 -5.72
C ALA A 86 1.24 17.73 -4.44
N ARG A 87 1.48 16.43 -4.44
CA ARG A 87 1.31 15.55 -3.28
C ARG A 87 2.64 15.46 -2.55
N ARG A 88 2.77 16.12 -1.40
CA ARG A 88 3.97 16.05 -0.56
C ARG A 88 3.85 14.82 0.34
N GLN A 89 4.66 13.80 0.10
CA GLN A 89 4.69 12.61 0.94
C GLN A 89 5.24 12.95 2.32
N LEU A 90 4.56 12.49 3.35
CA LEU A 90 4.91 12.72 4.76
C LEU A 90 5.53 11.48 5.40
N THR A 91 5.00 10.30 5.10
CA THR A 91 5.43 9.03 5.70
C THR A 91 6.12 8.14 4.68
N PHE A 92 7.16 7.39 5.12
CA PHE A 92 8.03 6.57 4.26
C PHE A 92 8.28 5.20 4.88
N PHE A 93 7.23 4.57 5.40
CA PHE A 93 7.34 3.25 6.01
C PHE A 93 7.21 2.13 4.98
N PRO A 94 7.83 0.96 5.21
CA PRO A 94 7.58 -0.23 4.38
C PRO A 94 6.14 -0.72 4.54
N ASP A 95 5.52 -0.47 5.70
CA ASP A 95 4.13 -0.84 5.99
C ASP A 95 3.16 0.27 5.58
N ALA A 96 1.91 -0.11 5.31
CA ALA A 96 0.87 0.81 4.88
C ALA A 96 0.46 1.80 5.99
N VAL A 97 0.31 3.08 5.62
CA VAL A 97 -0.25 4.13 6.48
C VAL A 97 -1.43 4.76 5.74
N THR A 98 -2.64 4.47 6.20
CA THR A 98 -3.88 4.86 5.50
C THR A 98 -4.77 5.81 6.30
N ASN A 99 -4.58 5.89 7.62
CA ASN A 99 -5.37 6.73 8.51
C ASN A 99 -4.50 7.75 9.23
N GLY A 100 -4.95 8.98 9.26
CA GLY A 100 -4.31 10.06 9.98
C GLY A 100 -5.33 11.14 10.34
N ARG A 101 -5.07 11.85 11.42
CA ARG A 101 -5.88 12.97 11.91
C ARG A 101 -4.99 14.14 12.24
N PHE A 102 -5.35 15.33 11.77
CA PHE A 102 -4.71 16.56 12.23
C PHE A 102 -5.04 16.85 13.69
N HIS A 103 -4.11 17.50 14.38
CA HIS A 103 -4.39 18.17 15.64
C HIS A 103 -5.39 19.31 15.39
N PRO A 104 -6.55 19.35 16.08
CA PRO A 104 -7.67 20.20 15.67
C PRO A 104 -7.46 21.68 15.94
N ASN A 105 -6.59 22.04 16.89
CA ASN A 105 -6.42 23.44 17.30
C ASN A 105 -5.30 24.18 16.56
N GLY A 106 -4.46 23.48 15.81
CA GLY A 106 -3.32 24.13 15.15
C GLY A 106 -2.87 23.49 13.86
N GLY A 107 -3.25 22.23 13.63
CA GLY A 107 -2.81 21.48 12.46
C GLY A 107 -1.29 21.32 12.38
N ASP A 108 -0.57 21.44 13.48
CA ASP A 108 0.90 21.42 13.57
C ASP A 108 1.50 20.02 13.60
N TYR A 109 0.68 19.02 13.92
CA TYR A 109 1.04 17.62 13.85
C TYR A 109 -0.16 16.76 13.44
N ILE A 110 0.12 15.55 13.03
CA ILE A 110 -0.90 14.53 12.79
C ILE A 110 -0.69 13.35 13.74
N VAL A 111 -1.79 12.69 14.11
CA VAL A 111 -1.76 11.36 14.74
C VAL A 111 -2.19 10.36 13.70
N PHE A 112 -1.41 9.31 13.51
CA PHE A 112 -1.71 8.25 12.56
C PHE A 112 -1.53 6.87 13.19
N MET A 113 -2.06 5.85 12.54
CA MET A 113 -1.85 4.48 12.98
C MET A 113 -1.21 3.65 11.87
N LYS A 114 -0.33 2.75 12.27
CA LYS A 114 0.23 1.71 11.42
C LYS A 114 0.49 0.44 12.23
N ASP A 115 0.58 -0.67 11.54
CA ASP A 115 1.07 -1.93 12.08
C ASP A 115 2.48 -2.25 11.56
N ILE A 116 2.94 -3.44 11.80
CA ILE A 116 4.21 -3.97 11.28
C ILE A 116 3.91 -5.30 10.59
N GLY A 117 4.35 -5.43 9.34
CA GLY A 117 4.27 -6.66 8.56
C GLY A 117 2.84 -7.16 8.28
N GLY A 118 1.81 -6.29 8.30
CA GLY A 118 0.42 -6.66 8.07
C GLY A 118 -0.22 -7.43 9.23
N GLY A 119 0.38 -7.39 10.43
CA GLY A 119 -0.09 -8.11 11.62
C GLY A 119 -1.36 -7.52 12.25
N GLU A 120 -1.87 -6.42 11.73
CA GLU A 120 -3.05 -5.68 12.22
C GLU A 120 -2.96 -5.24 13.70
N TRP A 121 -1.77 -5.29 14.28
CA TRP A 121 -1.50 -4.88 15.65
C TRP A 121 -1.14 -3.40 15.68
N TYR A 122 -2.10 -2.56 15.29
CA TYR A 122 -1.91 -1.13 15.06
C TYR A 122 -1.43 -0.40 16.31
N GLN A 123 -0.45 0.49 16.10
CA GLN A 123 0.04 1.43 17.10
C GLN A 123 -0.21 2.86 16.62
N LEU A 124 -0.35 3.77 17.58
CA LEU A 124 -0.54 5.19 17.29
C LEU A 124 0.79 5.92 17.34
N TYR A 125 0.98 6.80 16.37
CA TYR A 125 2.16 7.62 16.19
C TYR A 125 1.76 9.08 16.00
N ARG A 126 2.59 9.99 16.48
CA ARG A 126 2.54 11.42 16.16
C ARG A 126 3.59 11.72 15.10
N TYR A 127 3.23 12.50 14.10
CA TYR A 127 4.14 13.07 13.11
C TYR A 127 4.09 14.60 13.22
N ASP A 128 5.19 15.23 13.54
CA ASP A 128 5.33 16.69 13.59
C ASP A 128 5.54 17.23 12.17
N LEU A 129 4.66 18.14 11.73
CA LEU A 129 4.66 18.63 10.35
C LEU A 129 5.80 19.60 10.05
N LYS A 130 6.40 20.20 11.08
CA LYS A 130 7.51 21.14 10.95
C LYS A 130 8.86 20.42 10.91
N THR A 131 9.06 19.46 11.81
CA THR A 131 10.34 18.76 11.96
C THR A 131 10.41 17.44 11.19
N GLY A 132 9.26 16.82 10.89
CA GLY A 132 9.18 15.47 10.33
C GLY A 132 9.43 14.36 11.37
N GLU A 133 9.51 14.70 12.65
CA GLU A 133 9.75 13.76 13.72
C GLU A 133 8.54 12.84 13.91
N VAL A 134 8.81 11.54 14.11
CA VAL A 134 7.81 10.51 14.40
C VAL A 134 7.99 10.00 15.82
N THR A 135 6.95 10.11 16.64
CA THR A 135 6.94 9.65 18.02
C THR A 135 5.88 8.56 18.20
N LEU A 136 6.25 7.41 18.79
CA LEU A 136 5.30 6.37 19.18
C LEU A 136 4.51 6.82 20.42
N LEU A 137 3.17 6.77 20.34
CA LEU A 137 2.27 7.19 21.43
C LEU A 137 1.72 6.03 22.27
N THR A 138 1.84 4.80 21.80
CA THR A 138 1.27 3.61 22.45
C THR A 138 2.35 2.61 22.86
N ASP A 139 2.02 1.70 23.77
CA ASP A 139 2.97 0.80 24.44
C ASP A 139 3.33 -0.49 23.66
N GLY A 140 2.79 -0.66 22.47
CA GLY A 140 3.02 -1.87 21.66
C GLY A 140 2.30 -3.13 22.12
N LYS A 141 1.55 -3.07 23.24
CA LYS A 141 0.97 -4.26 23.91
C LYS A 141 -0.48 -4.56 23.55
N ALA A 142 -1.10 -3.74 22.74
CA ALA A 142 -2.49 -3.88 22.35
C ALA A 142 -2.69 -3.40 20.91
N ARG A 143 -3.77 -3.88 20.27
CA ARG A 143 -4.27 -3.29 19.04
C ARG A 143 -4.98 -1.98 19.37
N ASN A 144 -4.54 -0.87 18.81
CA ASN A 144 -5.11 0.44 19.04
C ASN A 144 -5.78 0.95 17.76
N LEU A 145 -6.95 1.57 17.91
CA LEU A 145 -7.62 2.27 16.81
C LEU A 145 -7.76 3.74 17.19
N ILE A 146 -7.52 4.61 16.21
CA ILE A 146 -7.65 6.04 16.39
C ILE A 146 -9.13 6.44 16.48
N GLY A 147 -9.48 7.23 17.48
CA GLY A 147 -10.81 7.77 17.71
C GLY A 147 -10.91 9.27 17.44
N PRO A 148 -11.99 9.90 17.87
CA PRO A 148 -12.17 11.34 17.77
C PRO A 148 -11.29 12.10 18.77
N TRP A 149 -11.03 13.36 18.47
CA TRP A 149 -10.47 14.32 19.40
C TRP A 149 -11.51 14.76 20.43
N SER A 150 -11.05 15.16 21.61
CA SER A 150 -11.86 15.88 22.59
C SER A 150 -12.34 17.21 22.00
N SER A 151 -13.40 17.79 22.56
CA SER A 151 -13.90 19.11 22.14
C SER A 151 -12.89 20.24 22.33
N LYS A 152 -11.94 20.07 23.26
CA LYS A 152 -10.83 21.00 23.49
C LYS A 152 -9.62 20.75 22.59
N GLY A 153 -9.55 19.57 21.93
CA GLY A 153 -8.43 19.19 21.10
C GLY A 153 -7.15 18.78 21.85
N ASP A 154 -7.22 18.67 23.16
CA ASP A 154 -6.09 18.29 24.02
C ASP A 154 -5.93 16.78 24.21
N GLU A 155 -6.96 16.01 23.91
CA GLU A 155 -6.97 14.55 24.05
C GLU A 155 -7.51 13.90 22.78
N ILE A 156 -7.00 12.72 22.46
CA ILE A 156 -7.52 11.86 21.39
C ILE A 156 -7.97 10.53 21.99
N ALA A 157 -9.20 10.17 21.71
CA ALA A 157 -9.71 8.87 22.13
C ALA A 157 -9.03 7.74 21.37
N LYS A 158 -8.81 6.62 22.04
CA LYS A 158 -8.36 5.39 21.38
C LYS A 158 -9.18 4.20 21.85
N VAL A 159 -9.49 3.30 20.92
CA VAL A 159 -10.02 1.98 21.26
C VAL A 159 -8.83 1.04 21.42
N ASN A 160 -8.75 0.39 22.58
CA ASN A 160 -7.69 -0.54 22.90
C ASN A 160 -8.27 -1.96 22.98
N LEU A 161 -7.89 -2.80 22.03
CA LEU A 161 -8.31 -4.19 21.97
C LEU A 161 -7.14 -5.07 22.45
N ARG A 162 -7.29 -5.68 23.62
CA ARG A 162 -6.34 -6.67 24.13
C ARG A 162 -6.91 -8.06 23.92
N THR A 163 -6.14 -8.96 23.35
CA THR A 163 -6.48 -10.37 23.38
C THR A 163 -6.41 -10.85 24.82
N ARG A 164 -7.50 -11.37 25.37
CA ARG A 164 -7.43 -12.10 26.65
C ARG A 164 -6.54 -13.32 26.41
N ALA A 165 -5.42 -13.40 27.07
CA ALA A 165 -4.70 -14.66 27.19
C ALA A 165 -5.65 -15.68 27.80
N ARG A 166 -5.90 -16.80 27.09
CA ARG A 166 -6.60 -17.96 27.61
C ARG A 166 -5.66 -18.76 28.50
#